data_237a682998711b053f0c6e043a36bd59
#
_entry.id   237a682998711b053f0c6e043a36bd59
#
_cell.length_a   1.000
_cell.length_b   1.000
_cell.length_c   1.000
_cell.angle_alpha   90.00
_cell.angle_beta   90.00
_cell.angle_gamma   90.00
#
_symmetry.space_group_name_H-M   'P 1'
#
loop_
_entity.id
_entity.type
_entity.pdbx_description
1 polymer ?
#
loop_
_entity_poly.entity_id
_entity_poly.type
_entity_poly.pdbx_seq_one_letter_code
_entity_poly.pdbx_strand_id
1 'polypeptide(L)'
;HAARNEGVNALYIALEDIASIREHKFEKISPKMGKVNVNVTQINAGCAHNVVPDSCTFVIDIRPTEQYTNEEIFNELQSICRSRLTPRNLSNRSSATCEDSRLSATAEELSIETFSSPTTSDWMRISCDAVKMGPGDSARSHKKNEYVTCSEIENAISTYIRFIENL
;
A
#
# COMPACT_ATOMS: atom_id res chain seq x y z
N HIS A 1 -34.52 18.46 6.85
CA HIS A 1 -34.79 19.19 5.61
C HIS A 1 -33.70 20.23 5.35
N ALA A 2 -33.08 20.21 4.16
CA ALA A 2 -31.91 21.05 3.83
C ALA A 2 -32.19 22.58 3.97
N ALA A 3 -33.42 23.02 3.79
CA ALA A 3 -33.78 24.44 3.87
C ALA A 3 -33.87 25.01 5.30
N ARG A 4 -33.77 24.18 6.34
CA ARG A 4 -34.02 24.64 7.74
C ARG A 4 -32.73 24.94 8.52
N ASN A 5 -31.54 24.61 7.99
CA ASN A 5 -30.25 24.67 8.69
C ASN A 5 -30.24 23.95 10.05
N GLU A 6 -31.11 22.97 10.23
CA GLU A 6 -31.21 22.12 11.40
C GLU A 6 -30.53 20.78 11.11
N GLY A 7 -29.82 20.26 12.07
CA GLY A 7 -29.12 18.98 11.95
C GLY A 7 -27.66 19.10 11.55
N VAL A 8 -26.97 17.98 11.63
CA VAL A 8 -25.54 17.84 11.34
C VAL A 8 -25.38 17.14 10.00
N ASN A 9 -24.68 17.77 9.09
CA ASN A 9 -24.42 17.21 7.77
C ASN A 9 -23.18 16.28 7.82
N ALA A 10 -23.43 14.97 7.76
CA ALA A 10 -22.36 13.97 7.80
C ALA A 10 -21.38 14.09 6.63
N LEU A 11 -21.84 14.56 5.45
CA LEU A 11 -20.98 14.80 4.29
C LEU A 11 -19.94 15.89 4.58
N TYR A 12 -20.32 16.98 5.27
CA TYR A 12 -19.37 18.05 5.60
C TYR A 12 -18.30 17.59 6.58
N ILE A 13 -18.69 16.78 7.58
CA ILE A 13 -17.71 16.17 8.51
C ILE A 13 -16.73 15.29 7.75
N ALA A 14 -17.23 14.45 6.84
CA ALA A 14 -16.37 13.58 6.03
C ALA A 14 -15.42 14.38 5.13
N LEU A 15 -15.88 15.51 4.55
CA LEU A 15 -15.02 16.38 3.74
C LEU A 15 -13.90 17.04 4.56
N GLU A 16 -14.17 17.44 5.81
CA GLU A 16 -13.17 17.96 6.74
C GLU A 16 -12.13 16.88 7.08
N ASP A 17 -12.58 15.67 7.39
CA ASP A 17 -11.69 14.53 7.65
C ASP A 17 -10.86 14.17 6.43
N ILE A 18 -11.45 14.15 5.23
CA ILE A 18 -10.73 13.89 3.96
C ILE A 18 -9.69 14.97 3.70
N ALA A 19 -9.99 16.23 3.99
CA ALA A 19 -9.02 17.33 3.86
C ALA A 19 -7.85 17.12 4.84
N SER A 20 -8.14 16.78 6.11
CA SER A 20 -7.12 16.47 7.11
C SER A 20 -6.23 15.29 6.72
N ILE A 21 -6.83 14.21 6.19
CA ILE A 21 -6.09 13.05 5.68
C ILE A 21 -5.17 13.43 4.52
N ARG A 22 -5.65 14.24 3.58
CA ARG A 22 -4.88 14.67 2.41
C ARG A 22 -3.70 15.56 2.77
N GLU A 23 -3.83 16.38 3.81
CA GLU A 23 -2.81 17.31 4.28
C GLU A 23 -1.83 16.66 5.26
N HIS A 24 -2.22 15.53 5.86
CA HIS A 24 -1.38 14.80 6.79
C HIS A 24 -0.09 14.30 6.15
N LYS A 25 1.00 14.42 6.89
CA LYS A 25 2.33 14.00 6.44
C LYS A 25 2.91 13.01 7.44
N PHE A 26 3.12 11.80 6.98
CA PHE A 26 3.88 10.81 7.73
C PHE A 26 5.36 11.20 7.75
N GLU A 27 5.94 11.27 8.96
CA GLU A 27 7.30 11.78 9.16
C GLU A 27 8.38 10.80 8.74
N LYS A 28 8.16 9.49 9.01
CA LYS A 28 9.13 8.46 8.67
C LYS A 28 9.09 8.19 7.16
N ILE A 29 10.21 8.41 6.50
CA ILE A 29 10.36 8.23 5.05
C ILE A 29 11.27 7.03 4.81
N SER A 30 10.80 6.04 4.06
CA SER A 30 11.59 4.89 3.66
C SER A 30 12.63 5.28 2.60
N PRO A 31 13.91 4.93 2.79
CA PRO A 31 14.92 5.11 1.75
C PRO A 31 14.62 4.33 0.47
N LYS A 32 13.94 3.17 0.59
CA LYS A 32 13.64 2.26 -0.53
C LYS A 32 12.26 2.51 -1.15
N MET A 33 11.25 2.81 -0.32
CA MET A 33 9.84 2.89 -0.75
C MET A 33 9.28 4.32 -0.74
N GLY A 34 10.01 5.29 -0.20
CA GLY A 34 9.56 6.67 -0.09
C GLY A 34 8.55 6.89 1.04
N LYS A 35 7.50 7.64 0.79
CA LYS A 35 6.47 7.99 1.78
C LYS A 35 5.33 7.00 1.81
N VAL A 36 4.66 6.89 2.96
CA VAL A 36 3.33 6.25 3.03
C VAL A 36 2.39 6.98 2.06
N ASN A 37 1.76 6.21 1.17
CA ASN A 37 0.82 6.76 0.22
C ASN A 37 -0.61 6.52 0.71
N VAL A 38 -1.41 7.59 0.76
CA VAL A 38 -2.79 7.57 1.25
C VAL A 38 -3.68 8.23 0.23
N ASN A 39 -4.72 7.50 -0.23
CA ASN A 39 -5.70 8.01 -1.17
C ASN A 39 -7.11 7.68 -0.70
N VAL A 40 -8.00 8.68 -0.71
CA VAL A 40 -9.42 8.44 -0.59
C VAL A 40 -9.97 8.07 -1.97
N THR A 41 -10.49 6.86 -2.10
CA THR A 41 -10.84 6.27 -3.40
C THR A 41 -12.34 6.18 -3.65
N GLN A 42 -13.14 6.25 -2.60
CA GLN A 42 -14.60 6.19 -2.69
C GLN A 42 -15.22 7.09 -1.63
N ILE A 43 -16.35 7.71 -1.95
CA ILE A 43 -17.21 8.44 -1.02
C ILE A 43 -18.66 8.21 -1.40
N ASN A 44 -19.51 8.00 -0.40
CA ASN A 44 -20.96 7.82 -0.58
C ASN A 44 -21.73 8.53 0.54
N ALA A 45 -22.69 9.38 0.16
CA ALA A 45 -23.53 10.12 1.09
C ALA A 45 -24.83 10.56 0.43
N GLY A 46 -25.90 10.72 1.25
CA GLY A 46 -27.17 11.29 0.85
C GLY A 46 -28.07 10.33 0.09
N CYS A 47 -29.38 10.62 0.14
CA CYS A 47 -30.42 9.83 -0.51
C CYS A 47 -31.40 10.70 -1.35
N ALA A 48 -31.45 12.01 -1.07
CA ALA A 48 -32.35 12.94 -1.78
C ALA A 48 -31.77 14.36 -1.77
N HIS A 49 -32.05 15.14 -2.82
CA HIS A 49 -31.51 16.48 -3.03
C HIS A 49 -31.87 17.50 -1.94
N ASN A 50 -32.97 17.28 -1.21
CA ASN A 50 -33.50 18.18 -0.19
C ASN A 50 -33.40 17.65 1.25
N VAL A 51 -32.60 16.59 1.46
CA VAL A 51 -32.36 15.97 2.77
C VAL A 51 -30.88 16.09 3.16
N VAL A 52 -30.63 16.59 4.36
CA VAL A 52 -29.27 16.61 4.93
C VAL A 52 -28.81 15.19 5.15
N PRO A 53 -27.65 14.76 4.63
CA PRO A 53 -27.14 13.42 4.86
C PRO A 53 -26.90 13.15 6.35
N ASP A 54 -27.47 12.08 6.86
CA ASP A 54 -27.28 11.56 8.23
C ASP A 54 -26.04 10.68 8.35
N SER A 55 -25.58 10.15 7.22
CA SER A 55 -24.41 9.30 7.14
C SER A 55 -23.56 9.61 5.90
N CYS A 56 -22.26 9.43 6.04
CA CYS A 56 -21.30 9.47 4.94
C CYS A 56 -20.26 8.39 5.16
N THR A 57 -19.97 7.63 4.13
CA THR A 57 -18.88 6.63 4.16
C THR A 57 -17.85 6.95 3.09
N PHE A 58 -16.57 6.77 3.42
CA PHE A 58 -15.49 6.90 2.46
C PHE A 58 -14.46 5.77 2.66
N VAL A 59 -13.75 5.43 1.61
CA VAL A 59 -12.74 4.38 1.61
C VAL A 59 -11.37 5.00 1.38
N ILE A 60 -10.42 4.61 2.22
CA ILE A 60 -9.03 5.03 2.14
C ILE A 60 -8.20 3.83 1.67
N ASP A 61 -7.47 3.97 0.57
CA ASP A 61 -6.40 3.06 0.17
C ASP A 61 -5.08 3.55 0.76
N ILE A 62 -4.41 2.70 1.52
CA ILE A 62 -3.16 3.03 2.20
C ILE A 62 -2.09 2.06 1.72
N ARG A 63 -0.96 2.62 1.28
CA ARG A 63 0.24 1.87 0.92
C ARG A 63 1.32 2.18 1.95
N PRO A 64 1.49 1.31 2.95
CA PRO A 64 2.48 1.49 4.00
C PRO A 64 3.90 1.29 3.47
N THR A 65 4.86 1.79 4.21
CA THR A 65 6.28 1.46 4.05
C THR A 65 6.75 0.60 5.23
N GLU A 66 7.95 0.07 5.17
CA GLU A 66 8.55 -0.71 6.25
C GLU A 66 8.81 0.10 7.53
N GLN A 67 8.75 1.44 7.44
CA GLN A 67 8.96 2.36 8.56
C GLN A 67 7.76 2.48 9.50
N TYR A 68 6.58 1.98 9.08
CA TYR A 68 5.34 2.06 9.85
C TYR A 68 4.66 0.70 9.94
N THR A 69 4.13 0.39 11.11
CA THR A 69 3.13 -0.66 11.25
C THR A 69 1.76 -0.14 10.78
N ASN A 70 0.89 -1.05 10.38
CA ASN A 70 -0.48 -0.67 10.00
C ASN A 70 -1.26 -0.06 11.18
N GLU A 71 -0.96 -0.49 12.42
CA GLU A 71 -1.54 0.06 13.64
C GLU A 71 -1.09 1.49 13.90
N GLU A 72 0.20 1.82 13.71
CA GLU A 72 0.69 3.20 13.81
C GLU A 72 -0.04 4.10 12.83
N ILE A 73 -0.12 3.71 11.55
CA ILE A 73 -0.82 4.48 10.50
C ILE A 73 -2.30 4.66 10.85
N PHE A 74 -2.97 3.58 11.28
CA PHE A 74 -4.37 3.63 11.68
C PHE A 74 -4.60 4.61 12.84
N ASN A 75 -3.78 4.53 13.89
CA ASN A 75 -3.89 5.40 15.06
C ASN A 75 -3.63 6.87 14.71
N GLU A 76 -2.63 7.14 13.87
CA GLU A 76 -2.31 8.48 13.38
C GLU A 76 -3.49 9.07 12.60
N LEU A 77 -4.05 8.35 11.64
CA LEU A 77 -5.20 8.81 10.87
C LEU A 77 -6.46 8.95 11.72
N GLN A 78 -6.72 8.01 12.65
CA GLN A 78 -7.86 8.11 13.55
C GLN A 78 -7.77 9.36 14.46
N SER A 79 -6.57 9.74 14.86
CA SER A 79 -6.37 10.90 15.74
C SER A 79 -6.72 12.24 15.11
N ILE A 80 -6.66 12.33 13.78
CA ILE A 80 -6.97 13.55 13.01
C ILE A 80 -8.38 13.55 12.41
N CYS A 81 -9.13 12.43 12.53
CA CYS A 81 -10.48 12.30 12.00
C CYS A 81 -11.51 12.32 13.11
N ARG A 82 -12.62 12.99 12.85
CA ARG A 82 -13.85 12.91 13.67
C ARG A 82 -14.65 11.66 13.34
N SER A 83 -14.57 11.19 12.10
CA SER A 83 -15.18 9.95 11.64
C SER A 83 -14.50 8.74 12.27
N ARG A 84 -15.29 7.69 12.53
CA ARG A 84 -14.76 6.40 12.97
C ARG A 84 -14.13 5.67 11.77
N LEU A 85 -12.84 5.42 11.84
CA LEU A 85 -12.15 4.57 10.90
C LEU A 85 -12.28 3.10 11.30
N THR A 86 -12.40 2.21 10.32
CA THR A 86 -12.45 0.76 10.55
C THR A 86 -11.50 0.09 9.56
N PRO A 87 -10.37 -0.48 10.03
CA PRO A 87 -9.43 -1.13 9.14
C PRO A 87 -10.04 -2.45 8.61
N ARG A 88 -9.84 -2.73 7.33
CA ARG A 88 -10.19 -4.02 6.74
C ARG A 88 -9.24 -5.13 7.14
N ASN A 89 -7.95 -4.79 7.24
CA ASN A 89 -6.90 -5.70 7.63
C ASN A 89 -5.68 -4.91 8.12
N LEU A 90 -5.19 -5.23 9.30
CA LEU A 90 -3.96 -4.68 9.87
C LEU A 90 -2.74 -5.61 9.73
N SER A 91 -2.96 -6.86 9.30
CA SER A 91 -1.90 -7.88 9.24
C SER A 91 -1.07 -7.84 7.95
N ASN A 92 -1.53 -7.14 6.92
CA ASN A 92 -0.79 -7.01 5.66
C ASN A 92 0.38 -6.06 5.86
N ARG A 93 1.60 -6.58 5.86
CA ARG A 93 2.81 -5.78 6.03
C ARG A 93 3.24 -5.13 4.72
N SER A 94 4.05 -4.08 4.83
CA SER A 94 4.91 -3.67 3.73
C SER A 94 5.90 -4.79 3.41
N SER A 95 6.13 -5.05 2.13
CA SER A 95 7.03 -6.10 1.65
C SER A 95 8.43 -5.51 1.42
N ALA A 96 9.26 -5.52 2.45
CA ALA A 96 10.66 -5.11 2.37
C ALA A 96 11.56 -6.22 2.90
N THR A 97 12.69 -6.43 2.23
CA THR A 97 13.78 -7.27 2.73
C THR A 97 14.49 -6.54 3.85
N CYS A 98 14.87 -7.24 4.91
CA CYS A 98 15.62 -6.66 6.03
C CYS A 98 16.92 -5.99 5.57
N GLU A 99 17.38 -4.96 6.29
CA GLU A 99 18.62 -4.25 5.93
C GLU A 99 19.84 -5.16 5.99
N ASP A 100 19.95 -5.97 7.05
CA ASP A 100 21.05 -6.95 7.25
C ASP A 100 20.74 -8.33 6.64
N SER A 101 19.93 -8.35 5.59
CA SER A 101 19.48 -9.58 4.96
C SER A 101 20.62 -10.28 4.22
N ARG A 102 20.85 -11.57 4.52
CA ARG A 102 21.72 -12.41 3.70
C ARG A 102 21.25 -12.49 2.25
N LEU A 103 19.93 -12.47 2.04
CA LEU A 103 19.34 -12.46 0.70
C LEU A 103 19.73 -11.21 -0.10
N SER A 104 19.70 -10.02 0.54
CA SER A 104 20.15 -8.78 -0.09
C SER A 104 21.64 -8.79 -0.39
N ALA A 105 22.46 -9.24 0.56
CA ALA A 105 23.90 -9.35 0.39
C ALA A 105 24.27 -10.29 -0.77
N THR A 106 23.63 -11.46 -0.83
CA THR A 106 23.85 -12.42 -1.94
C THR A 106 23.44 -11.84 -3.30
N ALA A 107 22.33 -11.09 -3.37
CA ALA A 107 21.95 -10.43 -4.61
C ALA A 107 23.01 -9.42 -5.08
N GLU A 108 23.58 -8.64 -4.16
CA GLU A 108 24.64 -7.68 -4.43
C GLU A 108 25.93 -8.38 -4.86
N GLU A 109 26.39 -9.41 -4.13
CA GLU A 109 27.57 -10.21 -4.47
C GLU A 109 27.48 -10.84 -5.88
N LEU A 110 26.30 -11.26 -6.27
CA LEU A 110 26.03 -11.84 -7.59
C LEU A 110 25.71 -10.79 -8.66
N SER A 111 25.74 -9.50 -8.33
CA SER A 111 25.36 -8.39 -9.21
C SER A 111 23.95 -8.56 -9.81
N ILE A 112 23.01 -9.08 -9.01
CA ILE A 112 21.60 -9.16 -9.39
C ILE A 112 20.98 -7.80 -9.11
N GLU A 113 20.42 -7.18 -10.14
CA GLU A 113 19.72 -5.90 -10.01
C GLU A 113 18.50 -6.03 -9.10
N THR A 114 18.40 -5.14 -8.12
CA THR A 114 17.29 -5.09 -7.16
C THR A 114 16.52 -3.77 -7.30
N PHE A 115 15.21 -3.84 -7.12
CA PHE A 115 14.35 -2.66 -7.19
C PHE A 115 13.14 -2.80 -6.28
N SER A 116 12.55 -1.67 -5.89
CA SER A 116 11.29 -1.66 -5.15
C SER A 116 10.11 -1.77 -6.10
N SER A 117 9.16 -2.66 -5.77
CA SER A 117 7.94 -2.83 -6.55
C SER A 117 6.72 -2.28 -5.78
N PRO A 118 5.89 -1.42 -6.38
CA PRO A 118 4.67 -0.92 -5.75
C PRO A 118 3.53 -1.96 -5.74
N THR A 119 3.77 -3.15 -6.34
CA THR A 119 2.75 -4.19 -6.45
C THR A 119 2.61 -4.99 -5.16
N THR A 120 1.38 -5.28 -4.81
CA THR A 120 1.05 -6.16 -3.69
C THR A 120 1.24 -7.62 -4.08
N SER A 121 1.77 -8.45 -3.20
CA SER A 121 1.93 -9.90 -3.39
C SER A 121 1.72 -10.64 -2.06
N ASP A 122 1.69 -11.96 -2.10
CA ASP A 122 1.61 -12.80 -0.89
C ASP A 122 2.80 -12.61 0.07
N TRP A 123 3.88 -12.01 -0.39
CA TRP A 123 5.01 -11.61 0.43
C TRP A 123 4.60 -10.82 1.69
N MET A 124 3.57 -9.96 1.59
CA MET A 124 3.03 -9.21 2.73
C MET A 124 2.60 -10.08 3.92
N ARG A 125 2.38 -11.39 3.69
CA ARG A 125 1.97 -12.38 4.71
C ARG A 125 3.13 -13.21 5.24
N ILE A 126 4.31 -13.09 4.64
CA ILE A 126 5.51 -13.82 5.04
C ILE A 126 6.14 -13.06 6.20
N SER A 127 6.42 -13.76 7.31
CA SER A 127 6.98 -13.17 8.53
C SER A 127 8.50 -13.30 8.63
N CYS A 128 9.12 -14.13 7.80
CA CYS A 128 10.57 -14.24 7.70
C CYS A 128 11.14 -13.25 6.66
N ASP A 129 12.46 -13.12 6.67
CA ASP A 129 13.16 -12.38 5.64
C ASP A 129 12.94 -13.01 4.27
N ALA A 130 12.69 -12.20 3.26
CA ALA A 130 12.31 -12.66 1.94
C ALA A 130 12.70 -11.68 0.83
N VAL A 131 12.87 -12.22 -0.36
CA VAL A 131 12.96 -11.45 -1.62
C VAL A 131 11.95 -12.01 -2.61
N LYS A 132 11.48 -11.16 -3.51
CA LYS A 132 10.64 -11.57 -4.62
C LYS A 132 11.49 -11.62 -5.89
N MET A 133 11.53 -12.77 -6.52
CA MET A 133 12.22 -12.98 -7.79
C MET A 133 11.25 -13.62 -8.80
N GLY A 134 11.43 -13.32 -10.08
CA GLY A 134 10.61 -13.93 -11.14
C GLY A 134 11.16 -13.61 -12.52
N PRO A 135 10.87 -14.45 -13.54
CA PRO A 135 11.15 -14.13 -14.92
C PRO A 135 10.25 -13.02 -15.44
N GLY A 136 10.70 -12.37 -16.50
CA GLY A 136 9.93 -11.38 -17.23
C GLY A 136 10.03 -9.95 -16.67
N ASP A 137 9.30 -9.06 -17.32
CA ASP A 137 9.29 -7.64 -17.01
C ASP A 137 7.93 -7.25 -16.39
N SER A 138 7.98 -6.69 -15.17
CA SER A 138 6.79 -6.21 -14.46
C SER A 138 5.99 -5.16 -15.23
N ALA A 139 6.61 -4.45 -16.17
CA ALA A 139 5.93 -3.49 -17.02
C ALA A 139 4.92 -4.13 -18.00
N ARG A 140 4.99 -5.44 -18.21
CA ARG A 140 4.04 -6.21 -19.05
C ARG A 140 2.84 -6.73 -18.25
N SER A 141 2.91 -6.72 -16.93
CA SER A 141 1.85 -7.24 -16.05
C SER A 141 0.55 -6.47 -16.23
N HIS A 142 -0.57 -7.19 -16.19
CA HIS A 142 -1.93 -6.66 -16.37
C HIS A 142 -2.19 -5.95 -17.73
N LYS A 143 -1.37 -6.23 -18.74
CA LYS A 143 -1.58 -5.71 -20.10
C LYS A 143 -2.21 -6.76 -21.02
N LYS A 144 -2.88 -6.27 -22.07
CA LYS A 144 -3.36 -7.14 -23.14
C LYS A 144 -2.15 -7.87 -23.76
N ASN A 145 -2.26 -9.19 -23.92
CA ASN A 145 -1.21 -10.07 -24.40
C ASN A 145 0.04 -10.09 -23.48
N GLU A 146 -0.15 -10.09 -22.17
CA GLU A 146 0.93 -10.34 -21.20
C GLU A 146 1.68 -11.62 -21.55
N TYR A 147 3.00 -11.56 -21.55
CA TYR A 147 3.86 -12.69 -21.93
C TYR A 147 5.17 -12.69 -21.16
N VAL A 148 5.79 -13.86 -21.12
CA VAL A 148 7.18 -14.09 -20.75
C VAL A 148 7.85 -14.89 -21.87
N THR A 149 9.12 -14.61 -22.17
CA THR A 149 9.87 -15.35 -23.20
C THR A 149 10.53 -16.60 -22.63
N CYS A 150 10.79 -17.60 -23.46
CA CYS A 150 11.51 -18.80 -23.03
C CYS A 150 12.91 -18.45 -22.47
N SER A 151 13.61 -17.52 -23.10
CA SER A 151 14.93 -17.06 -22.64
C SER A 151 14.89 -16.39 -21.27
N GLU A 152 13.83 -15.64 -20.95
CA GLU A 152 13.65 -15.06 -19.61
C GLU A 152 13.43 -16.14 -18.56
N ILE A 153 12.70 -17.21 -18.88
CA ILE A 153 12.52 -18.35 -17.98
C ILE A 153 13.85 -19.08 -17.75
N GLU A 154 14.59 -19.39 -18.81
CA GLU A 154 15.90 -20.06 -18.74
C GLU A 154 16.91 -19.24 -17.91
N ASN A 155 16.97 -17.93 -18.13
CA ASN A 155 17.80 -17.02 -17.37
C ASN A 155 17.40 -16.96 -15.89
N ALA A 156 16.10 -16.95 -15.58
CA ALA A 156 15.59 -16.96 -14.22
C ALA A 156 15.97 -18.25 -13.49
N ILE A 157 15.85 -19.42 -14.14
CA ILE A 157 16.28 -20.71 -13.57
C ILE A 157 17.77 -20.65 -13.20
N SER A 158 18.62 -20.21 -14.13
CA SER A 158 20.07 -20.08 -13.89
C SER A 158 20.38 -19.10 -12.74
N THR A 159 19.64 -17.98 -12.69
CA THR A 159 19.78 -16.99 -11.62
C THR A 159 19.37 -17.56 -10.27
N TYR A 160 18.28 -18.32 -10.20
CA TYR A 160 17.81 -18.95 -8.95
C TYR A 160 18.81 -19.97 -8.44
N ILE A 161 19.37 -20.83 -9.31
CA ILE A 161 20.38 -21.81 -8.93
C ILE A 161 21.58 -21.09 -8.31
N ARG A 162 22.14 -20.11 -9.02
CA ARG A 162 23.28 -19.31 -8.53
C ARG A 162 22.96 -18.63 -7.20
N PHE A 163 21.77 -18.07 -7.06
CA PHE A 163 21.36 -17.38 -5.85
C PHE A 163 21.29 -18.33 -4.66
N ILE A 164 20.65 -19.48 -4.82
CA ILE A 164 20.48 -20.48 -3.76
C ILE A 164 21.82 -21.11 -3.36
N GLU A 165 22.69 -21.38 -4.31
CA GLU A 165 24.03 -21.97 -4.07
C GLU A 165 24.98 -21.03 -3.31
N ASN A 166 24.66 -19.71 -3.26
CA ASN A 166 25.46 -18.69 -2.58
C ASN A 166 24.79 -18.14 -1.30
N LEU A 167 23.66 -18.70 -0.88
CA LEU A 167 23.02 -18.41 0.40
C LEU A 167 23.72 -19.20 1.51
#